data_00d7ebc615e3d10cc80687264cd9fa39
#
_entry.id   00d7ebc615e3d10cc80687264cd9fa39
#
_cell.length_a   1.000
_cell.length_b   1.000
_cell.length_c   1.000
_cell.angle_alpha   90.00
_cell.angle_beta   90.00
_cell.angle_gamma   90.00
#
_symmetry.space_group_name_H-M   'P 1'
#
loop_
_entity.id
_entity.type
_entity.pdbx_description
1 polymer ?
#
loop_
_entity_poly.entity_id
_entity_poly.type
_entity_poly.pdbx_seq_one_letter_code
_entity_poly.pdbx_strand_id
1 'polypeptide(L)'
;MSGYEIFKALVNANTDYKDFEWLENNTLSEFEILISVVLTQNTNWKNVLKALINLKQANITKIEDLLNLNTQDLALLIKPSGFYNTKAKYIKNFTQKYFQDFNSFEFFKEEVDREWLLGVKGLGQESADGILNYICKKEVLVVDFYSAKIANYLGYECQSYDELAEFFKKDIAKNQNELNVLLKKECKLYELYQIFHALIVSFCKMHFQGKKLSADGVLILDPLKF
;
A
#
# COMPACT_ATOMS: atom_id res chain seq x y z
N MET A 1 -1.61 23.94 -4.86
CA MET A 1 -1.48 22.51 -5.26
C MET A 1 -2.14 21.63 -4.22
N SER A 2 -2.80 20.56 -4.67
CA SER A 2 -3.49 19.59 -3.80
C SER A 2 -3.30 18.18 -4.35
N GLY A 3 -3.58 17.16 -3.52
CA GLY A 3 -3.56 15.76 -3.98
C GLY A 3 -4.53 15.50 -5.12
N TYR A 4 -5.67 16.18 -5.13
CA TYR A 4 -6.62 16.12 -6.25
C TYR A 4 -5.99 16.54 -7.59
N GLU A 5 -5.23 17.64 -7.62
CA GLU A 5 -4.58 18.10 -8.86
C GLU A 5 -3.53 17.10 -9.36
N ILE A 6 -2.78 16.48 -8.43
CA ILE A 6 -1.82 15.41 -8.75
C ILE A 6 -2.57 14.20 -9.30
N PHE A 7 -3.62 13.74 -8.63
CA PHE A 7 -4.44 12.61 -9.07
C PHE A 7 -4.93 12.84 -10.51
N LYS A 8 -5.56 13.99 -10.75
CA LYS A 8 -6.07 14.39 -12.06
C LYS A 8 -4.99 14.39 -13.16
N ALA A 9 -3.80 14.91 -12.84
CA ALA A 9 -2.69 14.93 -13.77
C ALA A 9 -2.22 13.51 -14.15
N LEU A 10 -2.11 12.61 -13.16
CA LEU A 10 -1.70 11.23 -13.40
C LEU A 10 -2.72 10.43 -14.22
N VAL A 11 -4.03 10.65 -14.00
CA VAL A 11 -5.10 10.02 -14.81
C VAL A 11 -5.08 10.57 -16.24
N ASN A 12 -4.99 11.88 -16.41
CA ASN A 12 -4.95 12.52 -17.73
C ASN A 12 -3.72 12.12 -18.56
N ALA A 13 -2.63 11.76 -17.89
CA ALA A 13 -1.43 11.20 -18.52
C ALA A 13 -1.60 9.73 -18.94
N ASN A 14 -2.78 9.14 -18.76
CA ASN A 14 -3.06 7.72 -19.00
C ASN A 14 -2.08 6.78 -18.28
N THR A 15 -1.66 7.16 -17.06
CA THR A 15 -0.82 6.29 -16.23
C THR A 15 -1.53 4.98 -15.97
N ASP A 16 -0.94 3.88 -16.39
CA ASP A 16 -1.52 2.56 -16.16
C ASP A 16 -1.33 2.14 -14.71
N TYR A 17 -2.44 1.82 -14.04
CA TYR A 17 -2.48 1.40 -12.64
C TYR A 17 -3.22 0.08 -12.45
N LYS A 18 -3.83 -0.46 -13.52
CA LYS A 18 -4.76 -1.59 -13.41
C LYS A 18 -4.07 -2.88 -12.98
N ASP A 19 -2.79 -3.02 -13.28
CA ASP A 19 -1.98 -4.17 -12.90
C ASP A 19 -1.39 -4.04 -11.49
N PHE A 20 -1.80 -3.02 -10.71
CA PHE A 20 -1.34 -2.90 -9.33
C PHE A 20 -1.98 -4.00 -8.47
N GLU A 21 -1.17 -4.90 -7.97
CA GLU A 21 -1.58 -6.21 -7.45
C GLU A 21 -2.46 -6.15 -6.20
N TRP A 22 -2.48 -5.04 -5.47
CA TRP A 22 -3.35 -4.87 -4.29
C TRP A 22 -4.77 -4.39 -4.62
N LEU A 23 -5.06 -4.04 -5.86
CA LEU A 23 -6.43 -3.65 -6.26
C LEU A 23 -7.36 -4.87 -6.28
N GLU A 24 -8.64 -4.65 -5.92
CA GLU A 24 -9.64 -5.68 -5.65
C GLU A 24 -9.87 -6.69 -6.79
N ASN A 25 -9.62 -6.31 -8.02
CA ASN A 25 -9.83 -7.20 -9.18
C ASN A 25 -8.58 -8.00 -9.59
N ASN A 26 -7.52 -7.96 -8.77
CA ASN A 26 -6.27 -8.64 -9.04
C ASN A 26 -6.15 -9.97 -8.29
N THR A 27 -5.11 -10.72 -8.60
CA THR A 27 -4.99 -12.14 -8.28
C THR A 27 -4.71 -12.49 -6.83
N LEU A 28 -4.43 -11.50 -5.97
CA LEU A 28 -4.10 -11.73 -4.56
C LEU A 28 -5.34 -11.81 -3.69
N SER A 29 -5.38 -12.81 -2.81
CA SER A 29 -6.36 -12.87 -1.72
C SER A 29 -6.10 -11.81 -0.65
N GLU A 30 -7.10 -11.49 0.18
CA GLU A 30 -6.94 -10.57 1.33
C GLU A 30 -5.80 -11.03 2.26
N PHE A 31 -5.62 -12.33 2.45
CA PHE A 31 -4.49 -12.88 3.21
C PHE A 31 -3.15 -12.58 2.56
N GLU A 32 -3.03 -12.79 1.24
CA GLU A 32 -1.80 -12.50 0.50
C GLU A 32 -1.47 -11.00 0.53
N ILE A 33 -2.48 -10.13 0.41
CA ILE A 33 -2.31 -8.68 0.57
C ILE A 33 -1.82 -8.36 2.00
N LEU A 34 -2.46 -8.91 3.03
CA LEU A 34 -2.09 -8.71 4.43
C LEU A 34 -0.61 -9.07 4.70
N ILE A 35 -0.19 -10.24 4.22
CA ILE A 35 1.20 -10.69 4.39
C ILE A 35 2.16 -9.84 3.55
N SER A 36 1.76 -9.46 2.33
CA SER A 36 2.59 -8.63 1.45
C SER A 36 2.91 -7.26 2.03
N VAL A 37 2.05 -6.69 2.86
CA VAL A 37 2.31 -5.43 3.58
C VAL A 37 3.60 -5.50 4.41
N VAL A 38 3.87 -6.64 5.05
CA VAL A 38 5.13 -6.87 5.78
C VAL A 38 6.26 -7.23 4.80
N LEU A 39 5.96 -8.04 3.79
CA LEU A 39 6.98 -8.52 2.86
C LEU A 39 7.55 -7.43 1.95
N THR A 40 6.79 -6.37 1.66
CA THR A 40 7.25 -5.25 0.81
C THR A 40 8.26 -4.34 1.49
N GLN A 41 8.39 -4.37 2.80
CA GLN A 41 9.33 -3.54 3.54
C GLN A 41 10.77 -3.74 3.02
N ASN A 42 11.35 -2.70 2.39
CA ASN A 42 12.69 -2.72 1.79
C ASN A 42 12.94 -3.89 0.82
N THR A 43 11.95 -4.23 -0.01
CA THR A 43 12.03 -5.37 -0.94
C THR A 43 11.34 -5.02 -2.26
N ASN A 44 11.89 -5.54 -3.37
CA ASN A 44 11.21 -5.42 -4.66
C ASN A 44 10.05 -6.42 -4.77
N TRP A 45 9.00 -6.02 -5.50
CA TRP A 45 7.76 -6.78 -5.62
C TRP A 45 7.96 -8.20 -6.19
N LYS A 46 8.89 -8.41 -7.13
CA LYS A 46 9.17 -9.76 -7.67
C LYS A 46 9.58 -10.76 -6.58
N ASN A 47 10.28 -10.29 -5.56
CA ASN A 47 10.70 -11.13 -4.44
C ASN A 47 9.55 -11.37 -3.45
N VAL A 48 8.65 -10.40 -3.30
CA VAL A 48 7.40 -10.59 -2.53
C VAL A 48 6.57 -11.69 -3.16
N LEU A 49 6.32 -11.64 -4.47
CA LEU A 49 5.57 -12.67 -5.19
C LEU A 49 6.18 -14.07 -5.01
N LYS A 50 7.51 -14.21 -5.09
CA LYS A 50 8.17 -15.50 -4.81
C LYS A 50 7.88 -16.01 -3.41
N ALA A 51 7.90 -15.13 -2.41
CA ALA A 51 7.60 -15.49 -1.03
C ALA A 51 6.12 -15.91 -0.86
N LEU A 52 5.19 -15.20 -1.49
CA LEU A 52 3.76 -15.57 -1.49
C LEU A 52 3.53 -16.93 -2.18
N ILE A 53 4.20 -17.20 -3.30
CA ILE A 53 4.14 -18.50 -3.98
C ILE A 53 4.63 -19.62 -3.04
N ASN A 54 5.73 -19.43 -2.33
CA ASN A 54 6.24 -20.42 -1.38
C ASN A 54 5.24 -20.69 -0.24
N LEU A 55 4.62 -19.65 0.30
CA LEU A 55 3.57 -19.80 1.33
C LEU A 55 2.39 -20.63 0.79
N LYS A 56 1.91 -20.29 -0.41
CA LYS A 56 0.81 -21.02 -1.06
C LYS A 56 1.15 -22.49 -1.33
N GLN A 57 2.37 -22.79 -1.78
CA GLN A 57 2.85 -24.16 -2.00
C GLN A 57 2.97 -24.96 -0.69
N ALA A 58 3.20 -24.27 0.43
CA ALA A 58 3.19 -24.87 1.77
C ALA A 58 1.78 -24.94 2.40
N ASN A 59 0.71 -24.65 1.63
CA ASN A 59 -0.68 -24.55 2.09
C ASN A 59 -0.91 -23.52 3.19
N ILE A 60 -0.12 -22.45 3.23
CA ILE A 60 -0.32 -21.30 4.11
C ILE A 60 -1.09 -20.24 3.32
N THR A 61 -2.43 -20.24 3.47
CA THR A 61 -3.35 -19.45 2.65
C THR A 61 -4.30 -18.55 3.44
N LYS A 62 -4.29 -18.67 4.76
CA LYS A 62 -5.08 -17.88 5.70
C LYS A 62 -4.33 -17.66 7.01
N ILE A 63 -4.80 -16.73 7.83
CA ILE A 63 -4.09 -16.32 9.06
C ILE A 63 -4.01 -17.47 10.08
N GLU A 64 -4.99 -18.36 10.09
CA GLU A 64 -5.02 -19.53 10.97
C GLU A 64 -3.86 -20.50 10.69
N ASP A 65 -3.44 -20.63 9.43
CA ASP A 65 -2.34 -21.52 9.05
C ASP A 65 -1.01 -21.08 9.67
N LEU A 66 -0.90 -19.79 10.02
CA LEU A 66 0.29 -19.25 10.67
C LEU A 66 0.41 -19.63 12.16
N LEU A 67 -0.68 -20.04 12.81
CA LEU A 67 -0.66 -20.36 14.25
C LEU A 67 0.37 -21.47 14.56
N ASN A 68 0.28 -22.56 13.84
CA ASN A 68 1.07 -23.78 14.07
C ASN A 68 2.43 -23.76 13.36
N LEU A 69 2.65 -22.79 12.47
CA LEU A 69 3.93 -22.64 11.77
C LEU A 69 4.94 -21.97 12.69
N ASN A 70 6.08 -22.61 12.96
CA ASN A 70 7.12 -21.97 13.76
C ASN A 70 7.82 -20.84 12.98
N THR A 71 8.47 -19.93 13.71
CA THR A 71 9.07 -18.73 13.12
C THR A 71 10.22 -19.07 12.15
N GLN A 72 10.94 -20.17 12.34
CA GLN A 72 12.07 -20.58 11.49
C GLN A 72 11.56 -21.09 10.14
N ASP A 73 10.53 -21.94 10.14
CA ASP A 73 9.92 -22.45 8.90
C ASP A 73 9.25 -21.32 8.12
N LEU A 74 8.55 -20.41 8.79
CA LEU A 74 8.02 -19.20 8.16
C LEU A 74 9.15 -18.37 7.52
N ALA A 75 10.26 -18.18 8.22
CA ALA A 75 11.40 -17.43 7.70
C ALA A 75 11.99 -18.07 6.43
N LEU A 76 12.04 -19.39 6.37
CA LEU A 76 12.51 -20.12 5.18
C LEU A 76 11.58 -19.93 3.99
N LEU A 77 10.27 -19.99 4.19
CA LEU A 77 9.27 -19.78 3.14
C LEU A 77 9.33 -18.36 2.55
N ILE A 78 9.49 -17.35 3.41
CA ILE A 78 9.55 -15.95 2.97
C ILE A 78 10.97 -15.45 2.67
N LYS A 79 11.97 -16.34 2.61
CA LYS A 79 13.39 -15.99 2.35
C LYS A 79 13.60 -15.09 1.13
N PRO A 80 12.88 -15.25 0.00
CA PRO A 80 13.03 -14.36 -1.15
C PRO A 80 12.79 -12.88 -0.82
N SER A 81 11.96 -12.56 0.18
CA SER A 81 11.62 -11.17 0.53
C SER A 81 12.75 -10.38 1.22
N GLY A 82 13.89 -11.00 1.53
CA GLY A 82 14.98 -10.38 2.29
C GLY A 82 14.58 -10.07 3.75
N PHE A 83 15.54 -9.84 4.62
CA PHE A 83 15.29 -9.62 6.06
C PHE A 83 14.30 -10.62 6.68
N TYR A 84 14.25 -11.82 6.14
CA TYR A 84 13.20 -12.81 6.35
C TYR A 84 13.07 -13.25 7.81
N ASN A 85 14.16 -13.33 8.57
CA ASN A 85 14.10 -13.64 10.01
C ASN A 85 13.35 -12.55 10.80
N THR A 86 13.56 -11.29 10.46
CA THR A 86 12.89 -10.15 11.09
C THR A 86 11.42 -10.10 10.65
N LYS A 87 11.15 -10.25 9.35
CA LYS A 87 9.79 -10.26 8.81
C LYS A 87 8.95 -11.43 9.34
N ALA A 88 9.54 -12.62 9.48
CA ALA A 88 8.87 -13.75 10.11
C ALA A 88 8.45 -13.44 11.57
N LYS A 89 9.30 -12.76 12.32
CA LYS A 89 8.94 -12.30 13.69
C LYS A 89 7.79 -11.27 13.64
N TYR A 90 7.81 -10.35 12.69
CA TYR A 90 6.73 -9.34 12.54
C TYR A 90 5.39 -9.99 12.19
N ILE A 91 5.38 -10.93 11.24
CA ILE A 91 4.18 -11.70 10.88
C ILE A 91 3.69 -12.49 12.10
N LYS A 92 4.57 -13.15 12.87
CA LYS A 92 4.19 -13.89 14.09
C LYS A 92 3.65 -12.96 15.18
N ASN A 93 4.25 -11.80 15.39
CA ASN A 93 3.74 -10.79 16.33
C ASN A 93 2.32 -10.36 15.97
N PHE A 94 2.09 -10.05 14.67
CA PHE A 94 0.75 -9.73 14.19
C PHE A 94 -0.22 -10.88 14.42
N THR A 95 0.14 -12.10 14.01
CA THR A 95 -0.70 -13.28 14.17
C THR A 95 -1.10 -13.52 15.64
N GLN A 96 -0.12 -13.44 16.57
CA GLN A 96 -0.38 -13.63 17.98
C GLN A 96 -1.34 -12.59 18.53
N LYS A 97 -1.08 -11.30 18.24
CA LYS A 97 -1.93 -10.21 18.71
C LYS A 97 -3.32 -10.27 18.09
N TYR A 98 -3.43 -10.63 16.81
CA TYR A 98 -4.70 -10.84 16.14
C TYR A 98 -5.56 -11.89 16.86
N PHE A 99 -5.03 -13.07 17.19
CA PHE A 99 -5.79 -14.13 17.87
C PHE A 99 -6.05 -13.85 19.36
N GLN A 100 -5.35 -12.90 19.97
CA GLN A 100 -5.65 -12.43 21.33
C GLN A 100 -6.86 -11.50 21.35
N ASP A 101 -6.99 -10.63 20.34
CA ASP A 101 -7.90 -9.49 20.38
C ASP A 101 -9.12 -9.67 19.45
N PHE A 102 -9.03 -10.55 18.42
CA PHE A 102 -10.09 -10.76 17.45
C PHE A 102 -10.46 -12.23 17.31
N ASN A 103 -11.76 -12.50 17.20
CA ASN A 103 -12.31 -13.86 17.10
C ASN A 103 -12.59 -14.29 15.65
N SER A 104 -12.58 -13.36 14.69
CA SER A 104 -12.72 -13.64 13.26
C SER A 104 -12.08 -12.57 12.40
N PHE A 105 -11.78 -12.90 11.14
CA PHE A 105 -11.19 -11.95 10.21
C PHE A 105 -12.18 -10.84 9.81
N GLU A 106 -13.47 -11.15 9.72
CA GLU A 106 -14.50 -10.13 9.48
C GLU A 106 -14.58 -9.15 10.64
N PHE A 107 -14.60 -9.64 11.89
CA PHE A 107 -14.60 -8.77 13.07
C PHE A 107 -13.32 -7.92 13.14
N PHE A 108 -12.16 -8.48 12.79
CA PHE A 108 -10.93 -7.70 12.67
C PHE A 108 -11.07 -6.56 11.64
N LYS A 109 -11.61 -6.84 10.44
CA LYS A 109 -11.78 -5.80 9.41
C LYS A 109 -12.69 -4.65 9.85
N GLU A 110 -13.71 -4.95 10.64
CA GLU A 110 -14.65 -3.96 11.16
C GLU A 110 -14.03 -3.11 12.27
N GLU A 111 -13.41 -3.76 13.27
CA GLU A 111 -13.06 -3.13 14.55
C GLU A 111 -11.62 -2.60 14.61
N VAL A 112 -10.68 -3.17 13.82
CA VAL A 112 -9.28 -2.75 13.92
C VAL A 112 -9.12 -1.26 13.61
N ASP A 113 -8.35 -0.58 14.44
CA ASP A 113 -7.96 0.80 14.24
C ASP A 113 -6.44 0.96 13.99
N ARG A 114 -6.04 2.18 13.68
CA ARG A 114 -4.64 2.52 13.38
C ARG A 114 -3.75 2.38 14.62
N GLU A 115 -4.27 2.72 15.79
CA GLU A 115 -3.52 2.65 17.05
C GLU A 115 -3.19 1.19 17.40
N TRP A 116 -4.15 0.28 17.26
CA TRP A 116 -3.93 -1.14 17.45
C TRP A 116 -2.85 -1.68 16.51
N LEU A 117 -2.91 -1.32 15.23
CA LEU A 117 -1.93 -1.74 14.22
C LEU A 117 -0.53 -1.21 14.53
N LEU A 118 -0.41 0.07 14.90
CA LEU A 118 0.87 0.68 15.30
C LEU A 118 1.44 0.07 16.59
N GLY A 119 0.59 -0.47 17.45
CA GLY A 119 0.98 -1.25 18.63
C GLY A 119 1.56 -2.64 18.30
N VAL A 120 1.47 -3.11 17.05
CA VAL A 120 2.07 -4.38 16.62
C VAL A 120 3.53 -4.15 16.22
N LYS A 121 4.44 -4.78 16.96
CA LYS A 121 5.88 -4.67 16.64
C LYS A 121 6.18 -5.16 15.22
N GLY A 122 6.63 -4.25 14.38
CA GLY A 122 6.99 -4.52 12.98
C GLY A 122 6.05 -3.90 11.96
N LEU A 123 4.94 -3.30 12.40
CA LEU A 123 4.08 -2.47 11.56
C LEU A 123 4.40 -0.99 11.80
N GLY A 124 4.74 -0.28 10.74
CA GLY A 124 4.84 1.18 10.74
C GLY A 124 3.58 1.82 10.14
N GLN A 125 3.56 3.14 10.03
CA GLN A 125 2.42 3.91 9.54
C GLN A 125 1.96 3.47 8.14
N GLU A 126 2.89 3.31 7.18
CA GLU A 126 2.60 2.80 5.84
C GLU A 126 1.93 1.41 5.88
N SER A 127 2.45 0.51 6.72
CA SER A 127 1.90 -0.85 6.87
C SER A 127 0.52 -0.83 7.52
N ALA A 128 0.31 -0.01 8.54
CA ALA A 128 -0.98 0.15 9.21
C ALA A 128 -2.04 0.70 8.25
N ASP A 129 -1.70 1.77 7.53
CA ASP A 129 -2.61 2.39 6.58
C ASP A 129 -2.89 1.48 5.37
N GLY A 130 -1.90 0.67 4.94
CA GLY A 130 -2.09 -0.38 3.94
C GLY A 130 -3.13 -1.42 4.35
N ILE A 131 -3.08 -1.92 5.58
CA ILE A 131 -4.07 -2.86 6.12
C ILE A 131 -5.44 -2.19 6.20
N LEU A 132 -5.52 -0.98 6.76
CA LEU A 132 -6.79 -0.26 6.90
C LEU A 132 -7.47 0.00 5.56
N ASN A 133 -6.72 0.40 4.54
CA ASN A 133 -7.30 0.72 3.26
C ASN A 133 -7.60 -0.53 2.41
N TYR A 134 -6.61 -1.41 2.19
CA TYR A 134 -6.75 -2.51 1.23
C TYR A 134 -7.50 -3.72 1.79
N ILE A 135 -7.45 -3.94 3.12
CA ILE A 135 -8.12 -5.06 3.77
C ILE A 135 -9.42 -4.61 4.42
N CYS A 136 -9.37 -3.53 5.22
CA CYS A 136 -10.51 -3.07 6.00
C CYS A 136 -11.41 -2.07 5.24
N LYS A 137 -11.04 -1.67 4.01
CA LYS A 137 -11.79 -0.73 3.15
C LYS A 137 -12.11 0.60 3.85
N LYS A 138 -11.21 1.03 4.76
CA LYS A 138 -11.33 2.31 5.48
C LYS A 138 -10.77 3.46 4.63
N GLU A 139 -11.30 4.66 4.84
CA GLU A 139 -10.96 5.87 4.06
C GLU A 139 -9.59 6.45 4.48
N VAL A 140 -8.54 5.66 4.30
CA VAL A 140 -7.14 5.98 4.61
C VAL A 140 -6.34 5.95 3.33
N LEU A 141 -5.56 7.00 3.04
CA LEU A 141 -4.64 7.02 1.92
C LEU A 141 -3.28 6.50 2.34
N VAL A 142 -2.80 5.49 1.65
CA VAL A 142 -1.41 5.01 1.80
C VAL A 142 -0.48 5.95 1.07
N VAL A 143 0.53 6.46 1.76
CA VAL A 143 1.65 7.17 1.17
C VAL A 143 2.95 6.41 1.46
N ASP A 144 3.88 6.48 0.55
CA ASP A 144 5.09 5.68 0.56
C ASP A 144 6.31 6.47 0.06
N PHE A 145 7.40 5.78 -0.16
CA PHE A 145 8.61 6.35 -0.78
C PHE A 145 8.32 7.01 -2.14
N TYR A 146 7.39 6.47 -2.95
CA TYR A 146 7.05 7.05 -4.25
C TYR A 146 6.25 8.34 -4.11
N SER A 147 5.34 8.38 -3.14
CA SER A 147 4.62 9.60 -2.78
C SER A 147 5.58 10.71 -2.35
N ALA A 148 6.55 10.39 -1.49
CA ALA A 148 7.58 11.34 -1.07
C ALA A 148 8.44 11.83 -2.26
N LYS A 149 8.71 10.99 -3.26
CA LYS A 149 9.42 11.40 -4.48
C LYS A 149 8.66 12.47 -5.27
N ILE A 150 7.36 12.28 -5.47
CA ILE A 150 6.52 13.26 -6.18
C ILE A 150 6.45 14.56 -5.36
N ALA A 151 6.18 14.49 -4.06
CA ALA A 151 6.13 15.67 -3.20
C ALA A 151 7.42 16.47 -3.27
N ASN A 152 8.57 15.82 -3.09
CA ASN A 152 9.89 16.45 -3.17
C ASN A 152 10.17 17.08 -4.55
N TYR A 153 9.78 16.40 -5.64
CA TYR A 153 9.94 16.93 -6.99
C TYR A 153 9.11 18.22 -7.19
N LEU A 154 7.93 18.26 -6.59
CA LEU A 154 7.03 19.42 -6.62
C LEU A 154 7.45 20.54 -5.65
N GLY A 155 8.54 20.35 -4.89
CA GLY A 155 9.05 21.33 -3.93
C GLY A 155 8.34 21.32 -2.58
N TYR A 156 7.59 20.23 -2.28
CA TYR A 156 6.91 20.07 -0.98
C TYR A 156 7.75 19.19 -0.05
N GLU A 157 8.27 19.77 1.02
CA GLU A 157 9.06 19.07 2.05
C GLU A 157 8.16 18.68 3.22
N CYS A 158 7.81 17.39 3.29
CA CYS A 158 7.06 16.83 4.41
C CYS A 158 8.01 16.40 5.52
N GLN A 159 7.70 16.77 6.76
CA GLN A 159 8.48 16.41 7.95
C GLN A 159 8.05 15.06 8.55
N SER A 160 6.87 14.55 8.18
CA SER A 160 6.32 13.30 8.70
C SER A 160 5.50 12.56 7.66
N TYR A 161 5.24 11.28 7.94
CA TYR A 161 4.32 10.46 7.15
C TYR A 161 2.90 11.06 7.13
N ASP A 162 2.39 11.49 8.28
CA ASP A 162 1.04 12.01 8.40
C ASP A 162 0.89 13.34 7.63
N GLU A 163 1.90 14.21 7.64
CA GLU A 163 1.92 15.42 6.83
C GLU A 163 1.90 15.10 5.32
N LEU A 164 2.67 14.09 4.90
CA LEU A 164 2.65 13.61 3.52
C LEU A 164 1.27 13.06 3.13
N ALA A 165 0.64 12.27 4.00
CA ALA A 165 -0.68 11.73 3.77
C ALA A 165 -1.74 12.84 3.64
N GLU A 166 -1.73 13.84 4.52
CA GLU A 166 -2.64 14.98 4.45
C GLU A 166 -2.44 15.82 3.17
N PHE A 167 -1.19 16.03 2.75
CA PHE A 167 -0.91 16.69 1.48
C PHE A 167 -1.55 15.98 0.28
N PHE A 168 -1.38 14.64 0.20
CA PHE A 168 -1.96 13.87 -0.90
C PHE A 168 -3.48 13.68 -0.76
N LYS A 169 -4.06 13.65 0.43
CA LYS A 169 -5.52 13.59 0.65
C LYS A 169 -6.26 14.86 0.28
N LYS A 170 -5.54 16.00 0.29
CA LYS A 170 -6.15 17.31 0.12
C LYS A 170 -7.01 17.39 -1.13
N ASP A 171 -8.26 17.80 -0.95
CA ASP A 171 -9.30 18.04 -1.94
C ASP A 171 -9.83 16.79 -2.69
N ILE A 172 -9.37 15.56 -2.40
CA ILE A 172 -9.85 14.35 -3.08
C ILE A 172 -11.31 14.07 -2.75
N ALA A 173 -11.67 13.99 -1.46
CA ALA A 173 -13.04 13.73 -1.03
C ALA A 173 -14.02 14.76 -1.57
N LYS A 174 -13.62 16.04 -1.58
CA LYS A 174 -14.44 17.16 -2.09
C LYS A 174 -14.74 17.04 -3.60
N ASN A 175 -13.80 16.42 -4.35
CA ASN A 175 -13.90 16.30 -5.81
C ASN A 175 -14.14 14.85 -6.26
N GLN A 176 -14.68 13.99 -5.37
CA GLN A 176 -14.93 12.57 -5.65
C GLN A 176 -15.74 12.36 -6.94
N ASN A 177 -16.82 13.12 -7.14
CA ASN A 177 -17.67 13.00 -8.33
C ASN A 177 -16.91 13.31 -9.63
N GLU A 178 -16.05 14.33 -9.61
CA GLU A 178 -15.23 14.68 -10.79
C GLU A 178 -14.20 13.58 -11.09
N LEU A 179 -13.58 13.02 -10.08
CA LEU A 179 -12.65 11.90 -10.22
C LEU A 179 -13.36 10.65 -10.76
N ASN A 180 -14.58 10.36 -10.31
CA ASN A 180 -15.38 9.25 -10.82
C ASN A 180 -15.70 9.42 -12.32
N VAL A 181 -16.07 10.62 -12.72
CA VAL A 181 -16.28 10.93 -14.16
C VAL A 181 -14.99 10.74 -14.96
N LEU A 182 -13.86 11.22 -14.43
CA LEU A 182 -12.56 11.11 -15.08
C LEU A 182 -12.10 9.66 -15.24
N LEU A 183 -12.32 8.84 -14.19
CA LEU A 183 -11.99 7.41 -14.19
C LEU A 183 -13.00 6.56 -14.96
N LYS A 184 -14.16 7.13 -15.35
CA LYS A 184 -15.29 6.41 -15.97
C LYS A 184 -15.76 5.23 -15.09
N LYS A 185 -15.68 5.38 -13.79
CA LYS A 185 -16.02 4.37 -12.78
C LYS A 185 -16.57 5.07 -11.54
N GLU A 186 -17.66 4.57 -10.98
CA GLU A 186 -18.13 5.01 -9.67
C GLU A 186 -17.31 4.32 -8.58
N CYS A 187 -16.61 5.10 -7.79
CA CYS A 187 -15.72 4.66 -6.73
C CYS A 187 -16.15 5.25 -5.38
N LYS A 188 -16.09 4.44 -4.34
CA LYS A 188 -16.08 4.93 -2.96
C LYS A 188 -14.77 5.66 -2.67
N LEU A 189 -14.71 6.44 -1.60
CA LEU A 189 -13.52 7.23 -1.28
C LEU A 189 -12.28 6.35 -1.02
N TYR A 190 -12.44 5.21 -0.33
CA TYR A 190 -11.33 4.30 -0.11
C TYR A 190 -10.77 3.71 -1.43
N GLU A 191 -11.64 3.44 -2.43
CA GLU A 191 -11.21 2.97 -3.75
C GLU A 191 -10.45 4.05 -4.52
N LEU A 192 -10.87 5.30 -4.43
CA LEU A 192 -10.10 6.43 -5.00
C LEU A 192 -8.71 6.52 -4.38
N TYR A 193 -8.59 6.32 -3.07
CA TYR A 193 -7.28 6.29 -2.41
C TYR A 193 -6.42 5.12 -2.87
N GLN A 194 -7.00 3.93 -3.09
CA GLN A 194 -6.29 2.77 -3.67
C GLN A 194 -5.79 3.07 -5.08
N ILE A 195 -6.65 3.61 -5.93
CA ILE A 195 -6.31 3.99 -7.32
C ILE A 195 -5.22 5.06 -7.31
N PHE A 196 -5.32 6.06 -6.42
CA PHE A 196 -4.32 7.11 -6.35
C PHE A 196 -2.94 6.60 -5.94
N HIS A 197 -2.89 5.74 -4.91
CA HIS A 197 -1.64 5.07 -4.53
C HIS A 197 -1.06 4.25 -5.70
N ALA A 198 -1.89 3.47 -6.39
CA ALA A 198 -1.47 2.70 -7.56
C ALA A 198 -0.92 3.57 -8.70
N LEU A 199 -1.58 4.70 -8.99
CA LEU A 199 -1.13 5.70 -9.98
C LEU A 199 0.24 6.28 -9.61
N ILE A 200 0.43 6.67 -8.34
CA ILE A 200 1.70 7.20 -7.83
C ILE A 200 2.84 6.19 -8.03
N VAL A 201 2.61 4.95 -7.59
CA VAL A 201 3.62 3.87 -7.71
C VAL A 201 3.94 3.59 -9.18
N SER A 202 2.93 3.45 -10.04
CA SER A 202 3.10 3.17 -11.48
C SER A 202 3.82 4.30 -12.20
N PHE A 203 3.39 5.53 -11.97
CA PHE A 203 4.05 6.72 -12.51
C PHE A 203 5.52 6.78 -12.11
N CYS A 204 5.82 6.59 -10.83
CA CYS A 204 7.19 6.66 -10.36
C CYS A 204 8.07 5.54 -10.91
N LYS A 205 7.54 4.32 -11.05
CA LYS A 205 8.28 3.21 -11.68
C LYS A 205 8.57 3.48 -13.15
N MET A 206 7.67 4.14 -13.85
CA MET A 206 7.81 4.46 -15.29
C MET A 206 8.75 5.65 -15.51
N HIS A 207 8.64 6.70 -14.74
CA HIS A 207 9.24 8.00 -15.06
C HIS A 207 10.46 8.37 -14.20
N PHE A 208 10.66 7.77 -13.00
CA PHE A 208 11.82 8.09 -12.17
C PHE A 208 12.96 7.07 -12.30
N GLN A 209 14.16 7.56 -12.59
CA GLN A 209 15.43 6.83 -12.47
C GLN A 209 16.26 7.47 -11.33
N GLY A 210 16.28 6.84 -10.16
CA GLY A 210 16.83 7.46 -8.97
C GLY A 210 16.08 8.76 -8.61
N LYS A 211 16.77 9.90 -8.63
CA LYS A 211 16.18 11.25 -8.43
C LYS A 211 15.77 11.93 -9.75
N LYS A 212 16.14 11.38 -10.89
CA LYS A 212 15.92 12.01 -12.20
C LYS A 212 14.57 11.61 -12.77
N LEU A 213 13.77 12.60 -13.18
CA LEU A 213 12.49 12.42 -13.86
C LEU A 213 12.70 12.40 -15.38
N SER A 214 11.95 11.56 -16.11
CA SER A 214 11.96 11.52 -17.56
C SER A 214 11.36 12.81 -18.16
N ALA A 215 11.63 13.08 -19.44
CA ALA A 215 11.04 14.23 -20.13
C ALA A 215 9.51 14.24 -20.08
N ASP A 216 8.88 13.08 -20.31
CA ASP A 216 7.41 12.95 -20.23
C ASP A 216 6.91 13.19 -18.79
N GLY A 217 7.61 12.64 -17.79
CA GLY A 217 7.27 12.89 -16.39
C GLY A 217 7.37 14.36 -16.00
N VAL A 218 8.36 15.09 -16.55
CA VAL A 218 8.50 16.55 -16.39
C VAL A 218 7.28 17.26 -16.96
N LEU A 219 6.86 16.92 -18.19
CA LEU A 219 5.67 17.53 -18.82
C LEU A 219 4.38 17.33 -18.01
N ILE A 220 4.29 16.22 -17.26
CA ILE A 220 3.12 15.90 -16.42
C ILE A 220 3.16 16.67 -15.10
N LEU A 221 4.31 16.73 -14.42
CA LEU A 221 4.41 17.28 -13.06
C LEU A 221 4.78 18.75 -13.01
N ASP A 222 5.57 19.30 -13.97
CA ASP A 222 5.99 20.70 -13.94
C ASP A 222 4.84 21.72 -13.93
N PRO A 223 3.72 21.50 -14.65
CA PRO A 223 2.56 22.39 -14.56
C PRO A 223 1.94 22.48 -13.16
N LEU A 224 2.26 21.54 -12.26
CA LEU A 224 1.80 21.53 -10.88
C LEU A 224 2.76 22.22 -9.90
N LYS A 225 3.96 22.61 -10.33
CA LYS A 225 4.88 23.40 -9.50
C LYS A 225 4.35 24.83 -9.28
N PHE A 226 4.70 25.39 -8.15
CA PHE A 226 4.40 26.79 -7.82
C PHE A 226 5.31 27.75 -8.58
#